data_832218ec00fec4d711b9054b4b049cae
#
_entry.id   832218ec00fec4d711b9054b4b049cae
#
_cell.length_a   1.000
_cell.length_b   1.000
_cell.length_c   1.000
_cell.angle_alpha   90.00
_cell.angle_beta   90.00
_cell.angle_gamma   90.00
#
_symmetry.space_group_name_H-M   'P 1'
#
loop_
_entity.id
_entity.type
_entity.pdbx_description
1 polymer ?
#
loop_
_entity_poly.entity_id
_entity_poly.type
_entity_poly.pdbx_seq_one_letter_code
_entity_poly.pdbx_strand_id
1 'polypeptide(L)'
;LNMSEPFYGNLYSRYSLVNAKKLHAKNFFEPYAEPEISFRVKEDIDISKAPYTIDDIDLLLDGLVCSIEINDFRFAKPLDEIGARNVISTNGASEFWLRNEKIYNINDVNLDDLEVTLYIDNKIMDSGNTKNVLNNPLNAALWLINNLAKKGDILLKGQFISSGSCTKPSKIYSGN
;
A
#
# COMPACT_ATOMS: atom_id res chain seq x y z
N LEU A 1 -8.12 8.27 11.53
CA LEU A 1 -9.47 8.22 10.93
C LEU A 1 -10.51 7.46 11.78
N ASN A 2 -10.12 6.82 12.90
CA ASN A 2 -10.98 6.04 13.82
C ASN A 2 -11.96 5.10 13.09
N MET A 3 -11.43 4.31 12.16
CA MET A 3 -12.22 3.33 11.42
C MET A 3 -12.18 1.98 12.13
N SER A 4 -13.31 1.27 12.14
CA SER A 4 -13.39 -0.09 12.70
C SER A 4 -12.88 -1.18 11.75
N GLU A 5 -12.77 -0.85 10.46
CA GLU A 5 -12.31 -1.75 9.40
C GLU A 5 -11.34 -1.03 8.46
N PRO A 6 -10.43 -1.75 7.79
CA PRO A 6 -9.62 -1.19 6.72
C PRO A 6 -10.50 -0.67 5.58
N PHE A 7 -9.95 0.22 4.78
CA PHE A 7 -10.53 0.59 3.49
C PHE A 7 -9.48 0.37 2.39
N TYR A 8 -9.91 0.36 1.15
CA TYR A 8 -9.02 0.22 0.02
C TYR A 8 -9.36 1.20 -1.10
N GLY A 9 -8.38 1.42 -1.97
CA GLY A 9 -8.50 2.21 -3.18
C GLY A 9 -7.83 1.50 -4.37
N ASN A 10 -7.89 2.12 -5.53
CA ASN A 10 -7.30 1.57 -6.74
C ASN A 10 -5.90 2.14 -6.99
N LEU A 11 -4.94 1.28 -7.30
CA LEU A 11 -3.66 1.67 -7.86
C LEU A 11 -3.81 1.76 -9.39
N TYR A 12 -3.85 2.97 -9.93
CA TYR A 12 -4.01 3.18 -11.37
C TYR A 12 -2.69 3.05 -12.11
N SER A 13 -2.64 2.33 -13.23
CA SER A 13 -1.42 2.07 -14.00
C SER A 13 -0.68 3.35 -14.39
N ARG A 14 -1.40 4.43 -14.71
CA ARG A 14 -0.79 5.74 -15.06
C ARG A 14 -0.05 6.42 -13.90
N TYR A 15 -0.35 6.02 -12.66
CA TYR A 15 0.25 6.54 -11.43
C TYR A 15 1.12 5.50 -10.73
N SER A 16 1.26 4.31 -11.31
CA SER A 16 2.11 3.23 -10.82
C SER A 16 3.44 3.28 -11.55
N LEU A 17 4.51 3.66 -10.85
CA LEU A 17 5.80 3.95 -11.45
C LEU A 17 6.86 2.96 -10.97
N VAL A 18 7.59 2.40 -11.94
CA VAL A 18 8.71 1.49 -11.67
C VAL A 18 10.03 2.25 -11.86
N ASN A 19 10.93 2.16 -10.88
CA ASN A 19 12.23 2.82 -10.89
C ASN A 19 12.15 4.34 -11.13
N ALA A 20 11.07 4.99 -10.69
CA ALA A 20 10.94 6.43 -10.82
C ALA A 20 12.05 7.15 -10.05
N LYS A 21 12.75 8.05 -10.74
CA LYS A 21 13.85 8.83 -10.16
C LYS A 21 13.43 10.25 -9.80
N LYS A 22 12.26 10.67 -10.25
CA LYS A 22 11.80 12.05 -10.08
C LYS A 22 10.29 12.15 -10.23
N LEU A 23 9.67 12.90 -9.33
CA LEU A 23 8.31 13.40 -9.44
C LEU A 23 8.36 14.93 -9.53
N HIS A 24 7.42 15.55 -10.25
CA HIS A 24 7.36 16.98 -10.38
C HIS A 24 6.51 17.60 -9.26
N ALA A 25 7.12 18.42 -8.41
CA ALA A 25 6.46 19.06 -7.26
C ALA A 25 5.18 19.81 -7.63
N LYS A 26 5.09 20.38 -8.85
CA LYS A 26 3.87 21.06 -9.34
C LYS A 26 2.63 20.18 -9.46
N ASN A 27 2.81 18.88 -9.39
CA ASN A 27 1.69 17.92 -9.48
C ASN A 27 1.01 17.67 -8.13
N PHE A 28 1.57 18.21 -7.04
CA PHE A 28 1.12 17.94 -5.68
C PHE A 28 0.68 19.21 -4.97
N PHE A 29 -0.26 19.03 -4.07
CA PHE A 29 -0.74 20.04 -3.14
C PHE A 29 -0.01 19.95 -1.81
N GLU A 30 -0.12 18.80 -1.15
CA GLU A 30 0.51 18.52 0.13
C GLU A 30 0.92 17.03 0.20
N PRO A 31 2.08 16.68 -0.40
CA PRO A 31 2.45 15.29 -0.55
C PRO A 31 3.10 14.70 0.69
N TYR A 32 2.79 13.42 0.94
CA TYR A 32 3.38 12.58 1.98
C TYR A 32 3.86 11.26 1.38
N ALA A 33 4.96 10.73 1.92
CA ALA A 33 5.49 9.42 1.57
C ALA A 33 5.14 8.40 2.65
N GLU A 34 4.66 7.24 2.20
CA GLU A 34 4.31 6.09 3.03
C GLU A 34 5.02 4.85 2.51
N PRO A 35 6.03 4.33 3.24
CA PRO A 35 6.70 3.08 2.85
C PRO A 35 5.83 1.88 3.19
N GLU A 36 5.70 0.97 2.23
CA GLU A 36 4.80 -0.18 2.28
C GLU A 36 5.45 -1.46 1.78
N ILE A 37 4.88 -2.59 2.14
CA ILE A 37 5.11 -3.86 1.49
C ILE A 37 3.96 -4.11 0.52
N SER A 38 4.30 -4.38 -0.74
CA SER A 38 3.29 -4.73 -1.74
C SER A 38 3.50 -6.14 -2.26
N PHE A 39 2.41 -6.84 -2.53
CA PHE A 39 2.41 -8.24 -2.96
C PHE A 39 1.95 -8.37 -4.40
N ARG A 40 2.58 -9.27 -5.16
CA ARG A 40 2.16 -9.59 -6.51
C ARG A 40 1.21 -10.78 -6.52
N VAL A 41 0.10 -10.64 -7.21
CA VAL A 41 -0.90 -11.69 -7.43
C VAL A 41 -0.33 -12.73 -8.39
N LYS A 42 -0.34 -14.00 -7.98
CA LYS A 42 0.29 -15.13 -8.68
C LYS A 42 -0.50 -15.59 -9.90
N GLU A 43 -1.79 -15.78 -9.70
CA GLU A 43 -2.78 -16.18 -10.72
C GLU A 43 -4.08 -15.44 -10.48
N ASP A 44 -4.99 -15.44 -11.46
CA ASP A 44 -6.31 -14.85 -11.28
C ASP A 44 -7.00 -15.45 -10.07
N ILE A 45 -7.49 -14.61 -9.17
CA ILE A 45 -8.10 -15.06 -7.91
C ILE A 45 -9.45 -15.71 -8.20
N ASP A 46 -9.59 -16.99 -7.85
CA ASP A 46 -10.85 -17.75 -7.96
C ASP A 46 -11.77 -17.39 -6.80
N ILE A 47 -12.65 -16.41 -7.00
CA ILE A 47 -13.57 -15.92 -5.97
C ILE A 47 -14.53 -16.99 -5.43
N SER A 48 -14.73 -18.10 -6.17
CA SER A 48 -15.60 -19.21 -5.71
C SER A 48 -14.99 -19.99 -4.55
N LYS A 49 -13.69 -19.89 -4.33
CA LYS A 49 -12.96 -20.55 -3.23
C LYS A 49 -12.84 -19.70 -1.97
N ALA A 50 -13.24 -18.43 -2.04
CA ALA A 50 -13.22 -17.56 -0.85
C ALA A 50 -14.21 -18.06 0.23
N PRO A 51 -13.93 -17.84 1.52
CA PRO A 51 -12.84 -17.02 2.05
C PRO A 51 -11.50 -17.78 2.10
N TYR A 52 -10.45 -17.08 1.69
CA TYR A 52 -9.07 -17.53 1.78
C TYR A 52 -8.47 -17.26 3.17
N THR A 53 -7.51 -18.09 3.56
CA THR A 53 -6.80 -18.03 4.84
C THR A 53 -5.31 -17.80 4.63
N ILE A 54 -4.53 -17.66 5.71
CA ILE A 54 -3.09 -17.50 5.63
C ILE A 54 -2.40 -18.74 5.00
N ASP A 55 -2.98 -19.91 5.14
CA ASP A 55 -2.44 -21.14 4.56
C ASP A 55 -2.56 -21.18 3.02
N ASP A 56 -3.38 -20.31 2.44
CA ASP A 56 -3.58 -20.19 0.99
C ASP A 56 -2.60 -19.19 0.33
N ILE A 57 -1.75 -18.49 1.09
CA ILE A 57 -0.90 -17.40 0.59
C ILE A 57 -0.05 -17.81 -0.61
N ASP A 58 0.57 -18.99 -0.57
CA ASP A 58 1.42 -19.49 -1.66
C ASP A 58 0.65 -19.79 -2.96
N LEU A 59 -0.69 -19.93 -2.86
CA LEU A 59 -1.56 -20.07 -4.02
C LEU A 59 -1.92 -18.71 -4.61
N LEU A 60 -1.99 -17.67 -3.78
CA LEU A 60 -2.53 -16.36 -4.13
C LEU A 60 -1.43 -15.39 -4.57
N LEU A 61 -0.27 -15.43 -3.93
CA LEU A 61 0.81 -14.45 -4.07
C LEU A 61 2.14 -15.13 -4.39
N ASP A 62 2.95 -14.56 -5.28
CA ASP A 62 4.22 -15.14 -5.71
C ASP A 62 5.43 -14.24 -5.46
N GLY A 63 5.22 -13.08 -4.89
CA GLY A 63 6.32 -12.17 -4.60
C GLY A 63 5.90 -10.92 -3.86
N LEU A 64 6.89 -10.25 -3.27
CA LEU A 64 6.74 -8.96 -2.64
C LEU A 64 7.74 -7.93 -3.19
N VAL A 65 7.40 -6.67 -3.05
CA VAL A 65 8.26 -5.53 -3.36
C VAL A 65 8.18 -4.51 -2.23
N CYS A 66 9.29 -3.80 -1.98
CA CYS A 66 9.22 -2.56 -1.23
C CYS A 66 8.63 -1.49 -2.14
N SER A 67 7.63 -0.79 -1.66
CA SER A 67 6.96 0.29 -2.37
C SER A 67 6.85 1.54 -1.51
N ILE A 68 6.58 2.65 -2.15
CA ILE A 68 6.25 3.91 -1.49
C ILE A 68 4.97 4.42 -2.14
N GLU A 69 3.93 4.62 -1.34
CA GLU A 69 2.78 5.39 -1.76
C GLU A 69 3.07 6.88 -1.54
N ILE A 70 2.75 7.70 -2.54
CA ILE A 70 2.74 9.14 -2.40
C ILE A 70 1.28 9.58 -2.33
N ASN A 71 0.88 9.96 -1.14
CA ASN A 71 -0.43 10.55 -0.90
C ASN A 71 -0.37 12.06 -1.10
N ASP A 72 -1.43 12.64 -1.62
CA ASP A 72 -1.55 14.08 -1.80
C ASP A 72 -2.80 14.59 -1.08
N PHE A 73 -2.62 15.22 0.07
CA PHE A 73 -3.72 15.74 0.89
C PHE A 73 -4.25 17.04 0.32
N ARG A 74 -5.37 16.95 -0.43
CA ARG A 74 -6.03 18.06 -1.12
C ARG A 74 -7.17 18.66 -0.32
N PHE A 75 -7.07 18.63 1.00
CA PHE A 75 -8.14 19.10 1.87
C PHE A 75 -7.73 20.41 2.57
N ALA A 76 -8.69 21.33 2.67
CA ALA A 76 -8.48 22.60 3.37
C ALA A 76 -8.47 22.45 4.91
N LYS A 77 -8.76 21.26 5.41
CA LYS A 77 -8.87 20.97 6.85
C LYS A 77 -7.96 19.81 7.25
N PRO A 78 -7.55 19.72 8.52
CA PRO A 78 -6.83 18.58 9.04
C PRO A 78 -7.61 17.26 8.91
N LEU A 79 -6.89 16.13 8.84
CA LEU A 79 -7.44 14.79 8.61
C LEU A 79 -8.50 14.35 9.61
N ASP A 80 -8.35 14.75 10.88
CA ASP A 80 -9.28 14.46 11.97
C ASP A 80 -10.62 15.20 11.82
N GLU A 81 -10.64 16.35 11.13
CA GLU A 81 -11.85 17.09 10.82
C GLU A 81 -12.53 16.66 9.50
N ILE A 82 -11.79 16.05 8.59
CA ILE A 82 -12.28 15.66 7.26
C ILE A 82 -13.20 14.45 7.34
N GLY A 83 -12.86 13.50 8.20
CA GLY A 83 -13.58 12.23 8.35
C GLY A 83 -13.29 11.22 7.23
N ALA A 84 -13.41 9.95 7.57
CA ALA A 84 -13.04 8.81 6.72
C ALA A 84 -13.73 8.81 5.34
N ARG A 85 -15.02 9.18 5.27
CA ARG A 85 -15.78 9.18 4.01
C ARG A 85 -15.15 10.09 2.94
N ASN A 86 -14.67 11.25 3.34
CA ASN A 86 -14.04 12.20 2.41
C ASN A 86 -12.67 11.69 1.94
N VAL A 87 -11.90 11.08 2.81
CA VAL A 87 -10.63 10.45 2.44
C VAL A 87 -10.86 9.29 1.46
N ILE A 88 -11.81 8.42 1.75
CA ILE A 88 -12.18 7.30 0.85
C ILE A 88 -12.65 7.82 -0.52
N SER A 89 -13.44 8.90 -0.56
CA SER A 89 -13.96 9.47 -1.82
C SER A 89 -12.86 10.02 -2.74
N THR A 90 -11.67 10.30 -2.19
CA THR A 90 -10.47 10.70 -2.94
C THR A 90 -9.49 9.54 -3.15
N ASN A 91 -9.99 8.30 -3.14
CA ASN A 91 -9.17 7.10 -3.27
C ASN A 91 -8.07 6.99 -2.18
N GLY A 92 -8.38 7.40 -0.95
CA GLY A 92 -7.41 7.40 0.15
C GLY A 92 -6.35 8.50 0.08
N ALA A 93 -6.58 9.55 -0.72
CA ALA A 93 -5.60 10.55 -1.11
C ALA A 93 -4.40 10.01 -1.93
N SER A 94 -4.47 8.76 -2.39
CA SER A 94 -3.44 8.10 -3.20
C SER A 94 -3.23 8.83 -4.51
N GLU A 95 -1.97 9.21 -4.81
CA GLU A 95 -1.61 9.87 -6.07
C GLU A 95 -0.64 9.05 -6.88
N PHE A 96 0.47 8.59 -6.31
CA PHE A 96 1.43 7.73 -6.98
C PHE A 96 1.78 6.53 -6.12
N TRP A 97 2.01 5.41 -6.78
CA TRP A 97 2.59 4.21 -6.19
C TRP A 97 3.91 3.90 -6.89
N LEU A 98 4.99 3.84 -6.11
CA LEU A 98 6.35 3.72 -6.58
C LEU A 98 6.94 2.40 -6.11
N ARG A 99 7.65 1.69 -6.99
CA ARG A 99 8.42 0.52 -6.63
C ARG A 99 9.68 0.36 -7.49
N ASN A 100 10.59 -0.47 -7.06
CA ASN A 100 11.66 -0.96 -7.93
C ASN A 100 11.19 -2.19 -8.75
N GLU A 101 12.03 -2.68 -9.63
CA GLU A 101 11.74 -3.89 -10.43
C GLU A 101 11.93 -5.18 -9.64
N LYS A 102 12.79 -5.13 -8.61
CA LYS A 102 13.16 -6.34 -7.89
C LYS A 102 11.99 -6.86 -7.08
N ILE A 103 11.60 -8.10 -7.38
CA ILE A 103 10.58 -8.84 -6.65
C ILE A 103 11.30 -9.89 -5.81
N TYR A 104 10.96 -9.95 -4.55
CA TYR A 104 11.50 -10.90 -3.59
C TYR A 104 10.52 -12.05 -3.40
N ASN A 105 11.01 -13.23 -3.10
CA ASN A 105 10.16 -14.35 -2.69
C ASN A 105 9.60 -14.06 -1.29
N ILE A 106 8.30 -14.24 -1.12
CA ILE A 106 7.62 -13.99 0.16
C ILE A 106 8.23 -14.85 1.28
N ASN A 107 8.57 -16.10 0.97
CA ASN A 107 9.10 -17.07 1.93
C ASN A 107 10.54 -16.78 2.39
N ASP A 108 11.24 -15.88 1.69
CA ASP A 108 12.61 -15.47 2.07
C ASP A 108 12.62 -14.30 3.07
N VAL A 109 11.44 -13.75 3.41
CA VAL A 109 11.31 -12.54 4.25
C VAL A 109 10.41 -12.81 5.44
N ASN A 110 10.92 -12.59 6.64
CA ASN A 110 10.09 -12.64 7.84
C ASN A 110 9.26 -11.35 7.96
N LEU A 111 7.98 -11.43 7.60
CA LEU A 111 7.05 -10.31 7.65
C LEU A 111 6.39 -10.11 9.02
N ASP A 112 6.62 -11.00 9.98
CA ASP A 112 6.05 -10.86 11.33
C ASP A 112 6.69 -9.72 12.12
N ASP A 113 7.97 -9.41 11.83
CA ASP A 113 8.75 -8.43 12.59
C ASP A 113 9.86 -7.79 11.73
N LEU A 114 9.48 -7.21 10.59
CA LEU A 114 10.43 -6.54 9.72
C LEU A 114 10.43 -5.04 10.02
N GLU A 115 11.60 -4.49 10.32
CA GLU A 115 11.79 -3.06 10.46
C GLU A 115 11.77 -2.38 9.09
N VAL A 116 11.05 -1.27 9.00
CA VAL A 116 10.94 -0.44 7.80
C VAL A 116 11.34 0.98 8.14
N THR A 117 12.35 1.50 7.47
CA THR A 117 12.87 2.86 7.70
C THR A 117 12.74 3.70 6.44
N LEU A 118 12.09 4.85 6.56
CA LEU A 118 11.98 5.85 5.50
C LEU A 118 13.11 6.88 5.61
N TYR A 119 13.86 7.04 4.53
CA TYR A 119 14.87 8.07 4.39
C TYR A 119 14.42 9.12 3.38
N ILE A 120 14.60 10.40 3.71
CA ILE A 120 14.51 11.53 2.79
C ILE A 120 15.81 12.31 2.90
N ASP A 121 16.49 12.60 1.78
CA ASP A 121 17.79 13.26 1.73
C ASP A 121 18.84 12.62 2.65
N ASN A 122 18.90 11.29 2.68
CA ASN A 122 19.79 10.49 3.54
C ASN A 122 19.56 10.68 5.07
N LYS A 123 18.45 11.28 5.46
CA LYS A 123 18.04 11.39 6.87
C LYS A 123 16.88 10.46 7.16
N ILE A 124 16.92 9.80 8.31
CA ILE A 124 15.78 9.03 8.79
C ILE A 124 14.64 10.00 9.09
N MET A 125 13.52 9.79 8.42
CA MET A 125 12.28 10.55 8.66
C MET A 125 11.37 9.85 9.63
N ASP A 126 11.23 8.55 9.47
CA ASP A 126 10.48 7.71 10.41
C ASP A 126 10.94 6.25 10.27
N SER A 127 10.72 5.48 11.33
CA SER A 127 10.93 4.03 11.35
C SER A 127 9.70 3.37 11.96
N GLY A 128 9.31 2.26 11.37
CA GLY A 128 8.19 1.46 11.79
C GLY A 128 8.44 -0.02 11.59
N ASN A 129 7.38 -0.77 11.59
CA ASN A 129 7.45 -2.22 11.53
C ASN A 129 6.28 -2.78 10.74
N THR A 130 6.48 -3.92 10.08
CA THR A 130 5.41 -4.62 9.37
C THR A 130 4.21 -4.97 10.26
N LYS A 131 4.41 -5.16 11.56
CA LYS A 131 3.33 -5.35 12.55
C LYS A 131 2.31 -4.20 12.59
N ASN A 132 2.71 -2.99 12.18
CA ASN A 132 1.81 -1.84 12.13
C ASN A 132 0.69 -2.03 11.10
N VAL A 133 0.88 -2.93 10.14
CA VAL A 133 -0.09 -3.26 9.11
C VAL A 133 -0.86 -4.52 9.52
N LEU A 134 -1.96 -4.36 10.24
CA LEU A 134 -2.84 -5.45 10.70
C LEU A 134 -2.09 -6.63 11.34
N ASN A 135 -1.05 -6.37 12.11
CA ASN A 135 -0.10 -7.31 12.73
C ASN A 135 0.82 -8.05 11.74
N ASN A 136 0.47 -8.12 10.46
CA ASN A 136 1.28 -8.65 9.36
C ASN A 136 0.68 -8.16 8.03
N PRO A 137 1.47 -7.64 7.07
CA PRO A 137 0.98 -7.17 5.78
C PRO A 137 0.18 -8.20 4.98
N LEU A 138 0.45 -9.49 5.16
CA LEU A 138 -0.31 -10.57 4.53
C LEU A 138 -1.78 -10.57 4.99
N ASN A 139 -2.06 -10.15 6.22
CA ASN A 139 -3.43 -10.02 6.71
C ASN A 139 -4.20 -8.94 5.93
N ALA A 140 -3.52 -7.83 5.55
CA ALA A 140 -4.12 -6.80 4.73
C ALA A 140 -4.42 -7.31 3.31
N ALA A 141 -3.50 -8.07 2.71
CA ALA A 141 -3.72 -8.69 1.41
C ALA A 141 -4.89 -9.67 1.43
N LEU A 142 -4.95 -10.56 2.42
CA LEU A 142 -6.07 -11.51 2.59
C LEU A 142 -7.40 -10.79 2.83
N TRP A 143 -7.39 -9.75 3.67
CA TRP A 143 -8.58 -8.94 3.89
C TRP A 143 -9.11 -8.37 2.58
N LEU A 144 -8.22 -7.78 1.75
CA LEU A 144 -8.61 -7.23 0.45
C LEU A 144 -9.15 -8.30 -0.49
N ILE A 145 -8.43 -9.41 -0.67
CA ILE A 145 -8.84 -10.51 -1.54
C ILE A 145 -10.24 -11.01 -1.17
N ASN A 146 -10.47 -11.27 0.13
CA ASN A 146 -11.75 -11.75 0.62
C ASN A 146 -12.88 -10.71 0.49
N ASN A 147 -12.57 -9.42 0.68
CA ASN A 147 -13.56 -8.35 0.48
C ASN A 147 -13.96 -8.18 -0.99
N LEU A 148 -12.99 -8.25 -1.91
CA LEU A 148 -13.27 -8.20 -3.34
C LEU A 148 -14.10 -9.40 -3.76
N ALA A 149 -13.75 -10.62 -3.32
CA ALA A 149 -14.53 -11.83 -3.60
C ALA A 149 -16.00 -11.71 -3.15
N LYS A 150 -16.27 -11.15 -1.97
CA LYS A 150 -17.64 -10.89 -1.48
C LYS A 150 -18.43 -9.95 -2.39
N LYS A 151 -17.76 -9.07 -3.13
CA LYS A 151 -18.37 -8.11 -4.07
C LYS A 151 -18.48 -8.66 -5.49
N GLY A 152 -17.86 -9.81 -5.77
CA GLY A 152 -17.76 -10.38 -7.11
C GLY A 152 -16.64 -9.78 -7.93
N ASP A 153 -15.73 -9.01 -7.31
CA ASP A 153 -14.56 -8.42 -7.95
C ASP A 153 -13.37 -9.37 -7.90
N ILE A 154 -12.54 -9.36 -8.94
CA ILE A 154 -11.41 -10.28 -9.12
C ILE A 154 -10.10 -9.49 -9.18
N LEU A 155 -9.09 -9.99 -8.49
CA LEU A 155 -7.71 -9.60 -8.73
C LEU A 155 -7.10 -10.53 -9.76
N LEU A 156 -6.45 -9.94 -10.76
CA LEU A 156 -5.85 -10.67 -11.88
C LEU A 156 -4.35 -10.91 -11.64
N LYS A 157 -3.85 -11.97 -12.24
CA LYS A 157 -2.42 -12.29 -12.28
C LYS A 157 -1.56 -11.08 -12.61
N GLY A 158 -0.50 -10.89 -11.83
CA GLY A 158 0.46 -9.81 -12.00
C GLY A 158 0.04 -8.45 -11.45
N GLN A 159 -1.20 -8.29 -10.97
CA GLN A 159 -1.59 -7.11 -10.21
C GLN A 159 -0.88 -7.07 -8.86
N PHE A 160 -0.81 -5.88 -8.28
CA PHE A 160 -0.20 -5.67 -6.97
C PHE A 160 -1.24 -5.24 -5.93
N ILE A 161 -1.05 -5.73 -4.72
CA ILE A 161 -1.76 -5.31 -3.51
C ILE A 161 -0.78 -4.53 -2.66
N SER A 162 -0.98 -3.25 -2.44
CA SER A 162 -0.26 -2.45 -1.45
C SER A 162 -0.94 -2.61 -0.09
N SER A 163 -0.16 -2.93 0.94
CA SER A 163 -0.73 -3.42 2.20
C SER A 163 -1.11 -2.32 3.18
N GLY A 164 -0.66 -1.10 2.95
CA GLY A 164 -0.75 0.02 3.87
C GLY A 164 0.58 0.36 4.52
N SER A 165 0.67 1.56 5.07
CA SER A 165 1.92 2.13 5.56
C SER A 165 2.47 1.41 6.78
N CYS A 166 3.76 1.10 6.75
CA CYS A 166 4.51 0.54 7.88
C CYS A 166 4.95 1.61 8.88
N THR A 167 4.94 2.89 8.48
CA THR A 167 5.33 4.05 9.30
C THR A 167 4.20 5.09 9.35
N LYS A 168 4.42 6.20 10.05
CA LYS A 168 3.56 7.38 9.87
C LYS A 168 3.85 8.04 8.52
N PRO A 169 2.84 8.68 7.89
CA PRO A 169 3.07 9.47 6.69
C PRO A 169 4.10 10.57 6.94
N SER A 170 5.11 10.68 6.08
CA SER A 170 6.16 11.70 6.17
C SER A 170 6.00 12.72 5.07
N LYS A 171 5.84 14.00 5.46
CA LYS A 171 5.71 15.10 4.49
C LYS A 171 6.97 15.23 3.64
N ILE A 172 6.79 15.39 2.34
CA ILE A 172 7.88 15.63 1.39
C ILE A 172 7.75 17.04 0.79
N TYR A 173 8.91 17.62 0.44
CA TYR A 173 9.00 18.98 -0.08
C TYR A 173 9.67 18.99 -1.45
N SER A 174 9.48 20.08 -2.19
CA SER A 174 10.20 20.28 -3.44
C SER A 174 11.70 20.28 -3.19
N GLY A 175 12.43 19.43 -3.91
CA GLY A 175 13.89 19.28 -3.78
C GLY A 175 14.34 18.05 -2.98
N ASN A 176 13.41 17.35 -2.32
CA ASN A 176 13.71 16.06 -1.71
C ASN A 176 13.94 14.97 -2.75
#